data_03376496ec731f013048642035eac2d8
#
_entry.id   03376496ec731f013048642035eac2d8
#
_cell.length_a   1.000
_cell.length_b   1.000
_cell.length_c   1.000
_cell.angle_alpha   90.00
_cell.angle_beta   90.00
_cell.angle_gamma   90.00
#
_symmetry.space_group_name_H-M   'P 1'
#
loop_
_entity.id
_entity.type
_entity.pdbx_description
1 polymer ?
#
loop_
_entity_poly.entity_id
_entity_poly.type
_entity_poly.pdbx_seq_one_letter_code
_entity_poly.pdbx_strand_id
1 'polypeptide(L)'
;MADDIPGSMPSFTSFGGGGSRGADMNADTGSKPQPKDFETPLMLTLEELYKGTTKKLKIGRTTAGGRTEEKVVTIDIKPGWKKGTKIRFAGAGNETSPGVAQDLVFIVDERPHSRFTRNGDDLRLIQPLKLVDALDPPKPGSPNSRRKITTLDGRTIEVPIPSAGLGKTTIC
;
A
#
# COMPACT_ATOMS: atom_id res chain seq x y z
N MET A 1 30.84 -68.04 11.53
CA MET A 1 30.55 -68.13 12.97
C MET A 1 29.46 -67.17 13.18
N ALA A 2 28.28 -67.63 13.03
CA ALA A 2 27.41 -68.25 14.04
C ALA A 2 26.88 -67.12 14.95
N ASP A 3 25.73 -66.81 14.96
CA ASP A 3 24.41 -67.37 15.29
C ASP A 3 23.73 -66.29 16.14
N ASP A 4 22.52 -66.04 16.30
CA ASP A 4 21.28 -66.68 16.02
C ASP A 4 20.15 -65.76 16.44
N ILE A 5 19.04 -65.82 15.80
CA ILE A 5 17.75 -65.36 16.19
C ILE A 5 17.25 -66.22 17.35
N PRO A 6 16.29 -65.97 18.20
CA PRO A 6 14.94 -65.53 17.86
C PRO A 6 14.15 -64.84 18.98
N GLY A 7 13.00 -64.41 18.61
CA GLY A 7 11.92 -64.77 19.52
C GLY A 7 10.93 -63.68 19.88
N SER A 8 9.85 -63.63 19.13
CA SER A 8 8.52 -63.87 19.69
C SER A 8 7.81 -62.75 20.44
N MET A 9 6.79 -62.27 19.80
CA MET A 9 5.65 -61.58 20.46
C MET A 9 5.02 -62.43 21.57
N PRO A 10 4.38 -61.79 22.49
CA PRO A 10 3.00 -62.14 22.61
C PRO A 10 2.07 -60.89 22.65
N SER A 11 1.01 -61.02 21.91
CA SER A 11 -0.23 -60.29 22.07
C SER A 11 -0.76 -60.46 23.50
N PHE A 12 -1.24 -59.35 24.05
CA PHE A 12 -2.14 -59.45 25.17
C PHE A 12 -3.35 -58.54 24.98
N THR A 13 -4.43 -59.19 24.90
CA THR A 13 -5.79 -58.66 24.82
C THR A 13 -6.26 -58.07 26.13
N SER A 14 -6.99 -56.96 25.99
CA SER A 14 -8.24 -56.62 26.68
C SER A 14 -8.30 -56.69 28.21
N PHE A 15 -8.72 -55.62 28.78
CA PHE A 15 -9.88 -55.42 29.67
C PHE A 15 -9.75 -54.01 30.28
N GLY A 16 -10.63 -53.07 30.00
CA GLY A 16 -11.87 -52.94 30.69
C GLY A 16 -11.85 -51.81 31.70
N GLY A 17 -12.62 -50.79 31.47
CA GLY A 17 -13.26 -50.13 32.58
C GLY A 17 -12.74 -48.75 33.02
N GLY A 18 -13.57 -47.79 32.97
CA GLY A 18 -13.49 -46.69 33.90
C GLY A 18 -13.33 -45.30 33.28
N GLY A 19 -14.44 -44.61 33.11
CA GLY A 19 -14.57 -43.25 32.62
C GLY A 19 -13.74 -42.25 33.38
N SER A 20 -13.16 -41.38 32.63
CA SER A 20 -12.92 -39.99 33.05
C SER A 20 -13.21 -39.14 31.87
N ARG A 21 -14.31 -38.44 31.95
CA ARG A 21 -14.65 -37.33 31.11
C ARG A 21 -13.61 -36.23 31.35
N GLY A 22 -12.52 -36.29 30.63
CA GLY A 22 -11.66 -35.17 30.41
C GLY A 22 -12.42 -34.21 29.49
N ALA A 23 -13.02 -33.24 30.04
CA ALA A 23 -13.54 -32.10 29.31
C ALA A 23 -12.31 -31.39 28.75
N ASP A 24 -12.00 -31.66 27.47
CA ASP A 24 -11.22 -30.76 26.65
C ASP A 24 -12.04 -29.47 26.55
N MET A 25 -11.85 -28.60 27.56
CA MET A 25 -12.16 -27.19 27.42
C MET A 25 -11.14 -26.63 26.41
N ASN A 26 -11.42 -26.91 25.13
CA ASN A 26 -10.95 -26.07 24.07
C ASN A 26 -11.57 -24.70 24.36
N ALA A 27 -10.84 -23.87 25.09
CA ALA A 27 -11.15 -22.46 25.21
C ALA A 27 -10.92 -21.89 23.82
N ASP A 28 -11.96 -22.04 22.98
CA ASP A 28 -12.18 -21.15 21.86
C ASP A 28 -12.28 -19.77 22.52
N THR A 29 -11.13 -19.11 22.57
CA THR A 29 -11.06 -17.68 22.82
C THR A 29 -11.77 -17.05 21.63
N GLY A 30 -13.10 -17.01 21.73
CA GLY A 30 -13.97 -16.33 20.81
C GLY A 30 -13.44 -14.91 20.68
N SER A 31 -12.63 -14.69 19.67
CA SER A 31 -12.26 -13.37 19.23
C SER A 31 -13.60 -12.67 18.94
N LYS A 32 -13.97 -11.75 19.82
CA LYS A 32 -15.13 -10.88 19.58
C LYS A 32 -15.02 -10.40 18.15
N PRO A 33 -16.06 -10.55 17.31
CA PRO A 33 -16.04 -10.06 15.96
C PRO A 33 -15.68 -8.59 16.01
N GLN A 34 -14.46 -8.27 15.61
CA GLN A 34 -14.03 -6.87 15.53
C GLN A 34 -14.88 -6.22 14.44
N PRO A 35 -15.43 -5.06 14.69
CA PRO A 35 -16.17 -4.33 13.69
C PRO A 35 -15.25 -4.12 12.49
N LYS A 36 -15.75 -4.39 11.29
CA LYS A 36 -14.98 -4.19 10.05
C LYS A 36 -14.45 -2.77 9.99
N ASP A 37 -13.20 -2.63 9.62
CA ASP A 37 -12.55 -1.32 9.48
C ASP A 37 -13.32 -0.45 8.46
N PHE A 38 -13.40 0.83 8.74
CA PHE A 38 -13.98 1.81 7.82
C PHE A 38 -12.87 2.32 6.90
N GLU A 39 -12.82 1.82 5.67
CA GLU A 39 -11.79 2.19 4.69
C GLU A 39 -12.21 3.45 3.91
N THR A 40 -11.31 4.42 3.81
CA THR A 40 -11.51 5.68 3.08
C THR A 40 -10.29 5.96 2.19
N PRO A 41 -10.47 6.25 0.89
CA PRO A 41 -9.35 6.61 0.03
C PRO A 41 -8.79 7.98 0.40
N LEU A 42 -7.47 8.07 0.49
CA LEU A 42 -6.73 9.30 0.69
C LEU A 42 -6.06 9.71 -0.62
N MET A 43 -6.70 10.64 -1.35
CA MET A 43 -6.19 11.13 -2.63
C MET A 43 -5.06 12.13 -2.41
N LEU A 44 -3.86 11.78 -2.88
CA LEU A 44 -2.64 12.59 -2.78
C LEU A 44 -2.09 12.95 -4.15
N THR A 45 -1.48 14.13 -4.27
CA THR A 45 -0.75 14.51 -5.48
C THR A 45 0.67 13.97 -5.46
N LEU A 46 1.32 13.89 -6.62
CA LEU A 46 2.70 13.39 -6.70
C LEU A 46 3.68 14.31 -5.95
N GLU A 47 3.41 15.62 -5.91
CA GLU A 47 4.20 16.60 -5.16
C GLU A 47 4.10 16.39 -3.65
N GLU A 48 2.88 16.06 -3.16
CA GLU A 48 2.65 15.77 -1.75
C GLU A 48 3.35 14.47 -1.33
N LEU A 49 3.34 13.46 -2.21
CA LEU A 49 4.04 12.20 -1.98
C LEU A 49 5.56 12.36 -2.08
N TYR A 50 6.03 13.32 -2.87
CA TYR A 50 7.47 13.59 -3.01
C TYR A 50 8.03 14.36 -1.81
N LYS A 51 7.36 15.45 -1.41
CA LYS A 51 7.83 16.33 -0.32
C LYS A 51 7.43 15.84 1.07
N GLY A 52 6.35 15.08 1.17
CA GLY A 52 5.63 14.86 2.39
C GLY A 52 4.80 16.09 2.79
N THR A 53 3.76 15.87 3.54
CA THR A 53 2.89 16.96 4.03
C THR A 53 2.02 16.47 5.18
N THR A 54 1.54 17.40 5.98
CA THR A 54 0.54 17.09 7.01
C THR A 54 -0.82 17.54 6.54
N LYS A 55 -1.79 16.63 6.47
CA LYS A 55 -3.18 16.94 6.12
C LYS A 55 -4.10 16.78 7.32
N LYS A 56 -4.99 17.75 7.49
CA LYS A 56 -6.11 17.68 8.44
C LYS A 56 -7.39 17.38 7.67
N LEU A 57 -7.99 16.25 7.95
CA LEU A 57 -9.23 15.81 7.31
C LEU A 57 -10.37 15.80 8.32
N LYS A 58 -11.50 16.38 7.92
CA LYS A 58 -12.76 16.25 8.65
C LYS A 58 -13.50 15.02 8.16
N ILE A 59 -13.85 14.16 9.07
CA ILE A 59 -14.54 12.90 8.77
C ILE A 59 -15.86 12.93 9.50
N GLY A 60 -16.94 12.73 8.77
CA GLY A 60 -18.25 12.46 9.36
C GLY A 60 -18.30 11.01 9.84
N ARG A 61 -18.55 10.80 11.12
CA ARG A 61 -18.81 9.48 11.69
C ARG A 61 -20.24 9.42 12.23
N THR A 62 -20.85 8.27 12.13
CA THR A 62 -22.16 8.02 12.74
C THR A 62 -21.96 7.43 14.14
N THR A 63 -22.57 8.03 15.15
CA THR A 63 -22.58 7.48 16.51
C THR A 63 -23.66 6.41 16.66
N ALA A 64 -23.57 5.59 17.71
CA ALA A 64 -24.55 4.54 17.99
C ALA A 64 -25.99 5.07 18.15
N GLY A 65 -26.13 6.36 18.48
CA GLY A 65 -27.42 7.07 18.55
C GLY A 65 -27.93 7.61 17.21
N GLY A 66 -27.28 7.28 16.07
CA GLY A 66 -27.66 7.73 14.72
C GLY A 66 -27.32 9.19 14.43
N ARG A 67 -26.58 9.86 15.29
CA ARG A 67 -26.12 11.24 15.07
C ARG A 67 -24.82 11.23 14.28
N THR A 68 -24.67 12.17 13.34
CA THR A 68 -23.42 12.39 12.64
C THR A 68 -22.57 13.40 13.39
N GLU A 69 -21.33 13.03 13.69
CA GLU A 69 -20.34 13.90 14.31
C GLU A 69 -19.15 14.09 13.37
N GLU A 70 -18.59 15.29 13.37
CA GLU A 70 -17.34 15.57 12.64
C GLU A 70 -16.14 15.32 13.55
N LYS A 71 -15.24 14.47 13.10
CA LYS A 71 -13.93 14.24 13.74
C LYS A 71 -12.82 14.73 12.84
N VAL A 72 -11.92 15.55 13.40
CA VAL A 72 -10.72 15.99 12.66
C VAL A 72 -9.59 15.00 12.92
N VAL A 73 -9.05 14.44 11.85
CA VAL A 73 -7.89 13.54 11.88
C VAL A 73 -6.72 14.23 11.19
N THR A 74 -5.57 14.24 11.84
CA THR A 74 -4.32 14.76 11.28
C THR A 74 -3.49 13.60 10.77
N ILE A 75 -3.09 13.66 9.51
CA ILE A 75 -2.30 12.63 8.83
C ILE A 75 -0.98 13.23 8.40
N ASP A 76 0.12 12.68 8.90
CA ASP A 76 1.47 13.03 8.48
C ASP A 76 1.91 12.12 7.35
N ILE A 77 1.89 12.65 6.14
CA ILE A 77 2.27 11.96 4.91
C ILE A 77 3.79 12.04 4.79
N LYS A 78 4.44 10.89 4.88
CA LYS A 78 5.89 10.79 4.71
C LYS A 78 6.27 10.74 3.23
N PRO A 79 7.41 11.34 2.84
CA PRO A 79 7.91 11.23 1.48
C PRO A 79 8.07 9.77 1.05
N GLY A 80 7.77 9.49 -0.22
CA GLY A 80 7.96 8.15 -0.79
C GLY A 80 6.82 7.16 -0.56
N TRP A 81 5.74 7.52 0.12
CA TRP A 81 4.60 6.62 0.24
C TRP A 81 4.08 6.20 -1.13
N LYS A 82 3.63 4.94 -1.19
CA LYS A 82 3.11 4.33 -2.41
C LYS A 82 1.59 4.20 -2.34
N LYS A 83 0.96 4.13 -3.50
CA LYS A 83 -0.45 3.73 -3.62
C LYS A 83 -0.71 2.43 -2.86
N GLY A 84 -1.81 2.37 -2.11
CA GLY A 84 -2.17 1.23 -1.28
C GLY A 84 -1.59 1.25 0.14
N THR A 85 -0.77 2.25 0.52
CA THR A 85 -0.31 2.42 1.89
C THR A 85 -1.51 2.63 2.81
N LYS A 86 -1.63 1.83 3.86
CA LYS A 86 -2.74 1.89 4.83
C LYS A 86 -2.30 2.61 6.10
N ILE A 87 -3.12 3.56 6.54
CA ILE A 87 -2.91 4.33 7.76
C ILE A 87 -4.12 4.14 8.65
N ARG A 88 -3.93 3.53 9.81
CA ARG A 88 -5.01 3.15 10.72
C ARG A 88 -5.14 4.15 11.87
N PHE A 89 -6.35 4.58 12.12
CA PHE A 89 -6.74 5.40 13.26
C PHE A 89 -7.75 4.64 14.12
N ALA A 90 -7.31 4.17 15.27
CA ALA A 90 -8.13 3.38 16.15
C ALA A 90 -9.35 4.18 16.66
N GLY A 91 -10.53 3.57 16.59
CA GLY A 91 -11.76 4.16 17.08
C GLY A 91 -12.16 5.50 16.43
N ALA A 92 -11.70 5.76 15.21
CA ALA A 92 -12.02 7.00 14.51
C ALA A 92 -13.19 6.85 13.52
N GLY A 93 -13.62 5.63 13.25
CA GLY A 93 -14.73 5.31 12.36
C GLY A 93 -16.11 5.39 13.03
N ASN A 94 -17.10 4.77 12.41
CA ASN A 94 -18.47 4.74 12.90
C ASN A 94 -18.59 3.92 14.19
N GLU A 95 -19.49 4.32 15.07
CA GLU A 95 -19.85 3.52 16.24
C GLU A 95 -20.88 2.46 15.88
N THR A 96 -20.56 1.21 16.13
CA THR A 96 -21.45 0.06 15.92
C THR A 96 -22.31 -0.22 17.13
N SER A 97 -21.82 0.14 18.32
CA SER A 97 -22.52 0.02 19.62
C SER A 97 -21.98 1.13 20.54
N PRO A 98 -22.71 1.49 21.60
CA PRO A 98 -22.26 2.49 22.56
C PRO A 98 -20.86 2.17 23.08
N GLY A 99 -19.90 3.04 22.79
CA GLY A 99 -18.51 2.89 23.20
C GLY A 99 -17.65 1.96 22.32
N VAL A 100 -18.22 1.37 21.25
CA VAL A 100 -17.48 0.51 20.30
C VAL A 100 -17.46 1.18 18.94
N ALA A 101 -16.35 1.83 18.62
CA ALA A 101 -16.14 2.47 17.33
C ALA A 101 -15.26 1.61 16.42
N GLN A 102 -15.56 1.63 15.13
CA GLN A 102 -14.71 1.01 14.11
C GLN A 102 -13.39 1.78 13.98
N ASP A 103 -12.38 1.09 13.53
CA ASP A 103 -11.15 1.75 13.12
C ASP A 103 -11.33 2.38 11.73
N LEU A 104 -10.75 3.55 11.57
CA LEU A 104 -10.70 4.22 10.29
C LEU A 104 -9.36 3.92 9.62
N VAL A 105 -9.42 3.40 8.41
CA VAL A 105 -8.23 3.09 7.62
C VAL A 105 -8.22 3.97 6.37
N PHE A 106 -7.22 4.84 6.26
CA PHE A 106 -6.96 5.55 5.04
C PHE A 106 -6.09 4.71 4.12
N ILE A 107 -6.51 4.61 2.87
CA ILE A 107 -5.74 3.95 1.82
C ILE A 107 -5.23 5.03 0.89
N VAL A 108 -3.90 5.18 0.82
CA VAL A 108 -3.28 6.15 -0.08
C VAL A 108 -3.62 5.82 -1.52
N ASP A 109 -4.13 6.78 -2.24
CA ASP A 109 -4.33 6.73 -3.68
C ASP A 109 -3.73 7.97 -4.36
N GLU A 110 -3.30 7.84 -5.60
CA GLU A 110 -2.61 8.87 -6.35
C GLU A 110 -3.58 9.61 -7.25
N ARG A 111 -3.57 10.94 -7.16
CA ARG A 111 -4.30 11.77 -8.14
C ARG A 111 -3.58 11.74 -9.49
N PRO A 112 -4.31 11.64 -10.60
CA PRO A 112 -3.73 11.83 -11.92
C PRO A 112 -3.00 13.16 -12.00
N HIS A 113 -1.74 13.14 -12.45
CA HIS A 113 -0.95 14.34 -12.68
C HIS A 113 -0.91 14.68 -14.17
N SER A 114 -0.96 15.98 -14.52
CA SER A 114 -1.07 16.44 -15.91
C SER A 114 0.12 16.09 -16.80
N ARG A 115 1.30 15.90 -16.24
CA ARG A 115 2.55 15.68 -16.97
C ARG A 115 3.21 14.34 -16.67
N PHE A 116 3.14 13.90 -15.42
CA PHE A 116 3.84 12.72 -14.94
C PHE A 116 2.89 11.58 -14.62
N THR A 117 3.34 10.37 -14.88
CA THR A 117 2.69 9.16 -14.43
C THR A 117 3.69 8.37 -13.59
N ARG A 118 3.32 8.01 -12.38
CA ARG A 118 4.17 7.18 -11.53
C ARG A 118 4.04 5.71 -11.90
N ASN A 119 5.16 5.02 -11.96
CA ASN A 119 5.23 3.58 -12.15
C ASN A 119 6.18 2.98 -11.11
N GLY A 120 5.63 2.58 -9.96
CA GLY A 120 6.45 2.13 -8.83
C GLY A 120 7.28 3.27 -8.24
N ASP A 121 8.59 3.22 -8.41
CA ASP A 121 9.53 4.24 -7.93
C ASP A 121 9.90 5.25 -9.00
N ASP A 122 9.51 4.99 -10.26
CA ASP A 122 9.84 5.82 -11.41
C ASP A 122 8.74 6.80 -11.76
N LEU A 123 9.14 7.93 -12.32
CA LEU A 123 8.23 8.88 -12.96
C LEU A 123 8.37 8.80 -14.47
N ARG A 124 7.26 8.64 -15.15
CA ARG A 124 7.19 8.66 -16.62
C ARG A 124 6.65 9.99 -17.09
N LEU A 125 7.29 10.56 -18.09
CA LEU A 125 6.85 11.75 -18.80
C LEU A 125 6.80 11.46 -20.29
N ILE A 126 5.70 11.83 -20.92
CA ILE A 126 5.60 11.83 -22.38
C ILE A 126 5.95 13.22 -22.87
N GLN A 127 7.09 13.33 -23.58
CA GLN A 127 7.53 14.58 -24.15
C GLN A 127 7.31 14.55 -25.67
N PRO A 128 6.38 15.34 -26.22
CA PRO A 128 6.19 15.41 -27.67
C PRO A 128 7.40 16.06 -28.32
N LEU A 129 7.87 15.47 -29.40
CA LEU A 129 8.92 15.97 -30.27
C LEU A 129 8.31 16.34 -31.62
N LYS A 130 8.89 17.34 -32.27
CA LYS A 130 8.56 17.63 -33.68
C LYS A 130 9.07 16.47 -34.54
N LEU A 131 8.32 16.13 -35.58
CA LEU A 131 8.72 15.04 -36.47
C LEU A 131 10.10 15.29 -37.11
N VAL A 132 10.43 16.53 -37.44
CA VAL A 132 11.73 16.91 -37.95
C VAL A 132 12.84 16.56 -36.95
N ASP A 133 12.68 16.89 -35.67
CA ASP A 133 13.67 16.59 -34.63
C ASP A 133 13.78 15.07 -34.35
N ALA A 134 12.77 14.30 -34.71
CA ALA A 134 12.76 12.83 -34.56
C ALA A 134 13.44 12.12 -35.76
N LEU A 135 13.29 12.68 -37.00
CA LEU A 135 13.87 12.12 -38.21
C LEU A 135 15.33 12.57 -38.42
N ASP A 136 15.61 13.84 -38.11
CA ASP A 136 16.94 14.43 -38.15
C ASP A 136 17.25 15.06 -36.79
N PRO A 137 17.72 14.24 -35.83
CA PRO A 137 17.98 14.71 -34.50
C PRO A 137 19.09 15.75 -34.48
N PRO A 138 18.95 16.83 -33.70
CA PRO A 138 19.94 17.87 -33.56
C PRO A 138 21.28 17.27 -33.11
N LYS A 139 22.37 17.75 -33.72
CA LYS A 139 23.72 17.28 -33.40
C LYS A 139 24.02 17.45 -31.91
N PRO A 140 24.72 16.48 -31.28
CA PRO A 140 25.11 16.60 -29.87
C PRO A 140 25.88 17.91 -29.65
N GLY A 141 25.48 18.65 -28.58
CA GLY A 141 26.09 19.96 -28.27
C GLY A 141 25.40 21.16 -28.93
N SER A 142 24.45 20.96 -29.86
CA SER A 142 23.62 22.08 -30.35
C SER A 142 22.59 22.52 -29.32
N PRO A 143 22.14 23.81 -29.34
CA PRO A 143 21.16 24.33 -28.39
C PRO A 143 19.84 23.54 -28.35
N ASN A 144 19.48 22.91 -29.45
CA ASN A 144 18.25 22.13 -29.58
C ASN A 144 18.40 20.65 -29.27
N SER A 145 19.62 20.18 -28.92
CA SER A 145 19.90 18.76 -28.65
C SER A 145 19.39 18.31 -27.28
N ARG A 146 18.90 19.22 -26.47
CA ARG A 146 18.40 18.96 -25.12
C ARG A 146 17.01 19.54 -24.93
N ARG A 147 16.20 18.88 -24.11
CA ARG A 147 14.90 19.38 -23.67
C ARG A 147 14.93 19.69 -22.19
N LYS A 148 14.41 20.86 -21.84
CA LYS A 148 14.25 21.27 -20.45
C LYS A 148 12.96 20.68 -19.89
N ILE A 149 13.07 19.94 -18.80
CA ILE A 149 11.96 19.32 -18.09
C ILE A 149 11.95 19.84 -16.66
N THR A 150 10.85 20.44 -16.26
CA THR A 150 10.66 20.83 -14.85
C THR A 150 10.15 19.63 -14.08
N THR A 151 10.83 19.23 -13.01
CA THR A 151 10.50 18.11 -12.13
C THR A 151 9.43 18.50 -11.09
N LEU A 152 8.96 17.55 -10.26
CA LEU A 152 7.94 17.77 -9.22
C LEU A 152 8.39 18.78 -8.15
N ASP A 153 9.68 18.89 -7.92
CA ASP A 153 10.28 19.85 -6.96
C ASP A 153 10.55 21.24 -7.55
N GLY A 154 10.23 21.45 -8.83
CA GLY A 154 10.44 22.71 -9.54
C GLY A 154 11.83 22.87 -10.15
N ARG A 155 12.76 21.92 -9.95
CA ARG A 155 14.06 21.93 -10.63
C ARG A 155 13.89 21.69 -12.12
N THR A 156 14.72 22.33 -12.93
CA THR A 156 14.76 22.09 -14.35
C THR A 156 15.97 21.20 -14.67
N ILE A 157 15.69 20.06 -15.29
CA ILE A 157 16.71 19.15 -15.81
C ILE A 157 16.76 19.22 -17.32
N GLU A 158 17.93 19.03 -17.90
CA GLU A 158 18.13 18.97 -19.35
C GLU A 158 18.34 17.53 -19.77
N VAL A 159 17.44 17.03 -20.61
CA VAL A 159 17.45 15.68 -21.13
C VAL A 159 17.88 15.70 -22.59
N PRO A 160 18.91 14.93 -22.96
CA PRO A 160 19.33 14.85 -24.37
C PRO A 160 18.23 14.17 -25.21
N ILE A 161 18.06 14.67 -26.43
CA ILE A 161 17.24 14.00 -27.44
C ILE A 161 18.07 12.83 -27.98
N PRO A 162 17.55 11.58 -27.95
CA PRO A 162 18.27 10.45 -28.46
C PRO A 162 18.53 10.60 -29.98
N SER A 163 19.73 10.32 -30.41
CA SER A 163 20.19 10.47 -31.80
C SER A 163 19.74 9.35 -32.74
N ALA A 164 19.06 8.34 -32.29
CA ALA A 164 18.57 7.25 -33.11
C ALA A 164 17.31 6.63 -32.54
N GLY A 165 16.23 6.75 -33.30
CA GLY A 165 15.01 5.97 -33.07
C GLY A 165 14.06 6.51 -31.98
N LEU A 166 12.81 6.16 -32.13
CA LEU A 166 11.72 6.34 -31.17
C LEU A 166 11.97 5.52 -29.88
N GLY A 167 13.00 5.87 -29.13
CA GLY A 167 13.42 5.16 -27.93
C GLY A 167 12.84 5.78 -26.65
N LYS A 168 12.55 4.94 -25.67
CA LYS A 168 12.30 5.37 -24.30
C LYS A 168 13.64 5.73 -23.65
N THR A 169 13.79 6.97 -23.19
CA THR A 169 14.93 7.37 -22.35
C THR A 169 14.52 7.27 -20.90
N THR A 170 15.20 6.43 -20.14
CA THR A 170 15.04 6.34 -18.69
C THR A 170 16.13 7.18 -18.04
N ILE A 171 15.75 8.08 -17.15
CA ILE A 171 16.68 8.85 -16.32
C ILE A 171 16.47 8.35 -14.90
N CYS A 172 17.49 7.76 -14.32
CA CYS A 172 17.54 7.35 -12.93
C CYS A 172 17.98 8.52 -12.07
#